data_b23874f8bcc543dd0b67c99268c5f2ba
#
_entry.id   b23874f8bcc543dd0b67c99268c5f2ba
#
_cell.length_a   1.000
_cell.length_b   1.000
_cell.length_c   1.000
_cell.angle_alpha   90.00
_cell.angle_beta   90.00
_cell.angle_gamma   90.00
#
_symmetry.space_group_name_H-M   'P 1'
#
loop_
_entity.id
_entity.type
_entity.pdbx_description
1 polymer ?
#
loop_
_entity_poly.entity_id
_entity_poly.type
_entity_poly.pdbx_seq_one_letter_code
_entity_poly.pdbx_strand_id
1 'polypeptide(L)'
;DIDWIGVKASQFSFARLHKADPVLGVDMSSTGEVGCIGDDFNEALLSAMIAVGNNIPKKNVLVSSGAAKSKVDLLEPCRLLNDKGYKIYGTAGTAKFLNENGIEATAVCWPDEQGDLNIMDMFSNHVFELVVNIPKDHSKRELTNGYKIRRAAIDHNIPLITNARLASAFIEAFCTMDVKDIQIKDWQDYK
;
A
#
# COMPACT_ATOMS: atom_id res chain seq x y z
N ASP A 1 4.40 -17.92 -27.82
CA ASP A 1 3.69 -17.16 -26.76
C ASP A 1 3.71 -18.03 -25.52
N ILE A 2 3.80 -17.42 -24.36
CA ILE A 2 3.77 -18.09 -23.05
C ILE A 2 2.40 -17.82 -22.41
N ASP A 3 1.82 -18.84 -21.77
CA ASP A 3 0.47 -18.81 -21.24
C ASP A 3 0.40 -18.38 -19.76
N TRP A 4 1.50 -17.89 -19.22
CA TRP A 4 1.58 -17.44 -17.83
C TRP A 4 2.21 -16.05 -17.71
N ILE A 5 2.02 -15.41 -16.55
CA ILE A 5 2.55 -14.07 -16.26
C ILE A 5 3.61 -14.15 -15.15
N GLY A 6 4.75 -13.51 -15.39
CA GLY A 6 5.82 -13.35 -14.40
C GLY A 6 5.81 -11.95 -13.79
N VAL A 7 5.84 -11.86 -12.47
CA VAL A 7 6.01 -10.62 -11.71
C VAL A 7 7.26 -10.70 -10.87
N LYS A 8 8.11 -9.66 -10.97
CA LYS A 8 9.30 -9.51 -10.15
C LYS A 8 9.04 -8.39 -9.13
N ALA A 9 9.12 -8.70 -7.84
CA ALA A 9 9.05 -7.75 -6.76
C ALA A 9 10.42 -7.56 -6.11
N SER A 10 10.79 -6.31 -5.85
CA SER A 10 12.02 -5.96 -5.13
C SER A 10 11.74 -5.81 -3.64
N GLN A 11 12.71 -6.21 -2.81
CA GLN A 11 12.69 -6.04 -1.38
C GLN A 11 13.70 -4.98 -0.95
N PHE A 12 13.31 -4.15 0.01
CA PHE A 12 14.14 -3.09 0.57
C PHE A 12 14.17 -3.19 2.09
N SER A 13 15.36 -3.27 2.68
CA SER A 13 15.54 -3.43 4.13
C SER A 13 15.46 -2.08 4.87
N PHE A 14 14.41 -1.29 4.65
CA PHE A 14 14.22 0.00 5.33
C PHE A 14 14.16 -0.12 6.86
N ALA A 15 13.75 -1.26 7.39
CA ALA A 15 13.78 -1.52 8.84
C ALA A 15 15.20 -1.44 9.42
N ARG A 16 16.24 -1.74 8.62
CA ARG A 16 17.65 -1.62 9.02
C ARG A 16 18.24 -0.25 8.75
N LEU A 17 17.62 0.56 7.91
CA LEU A 17 18.07 1.89 7.53
C LEU A 17 17.33 2.93 8.39
N HIS A 18 17.77 3.09 9.62
CA HIS A 18 17.18 4.07 10.53
C HIS A 18 17.17 5.47 9.92
N LYS A 19 16.03 6.15 10.00
CA LYS A 19 15.80 7.52 9.48
C LYS A 19 15.79 7.66 7.95
N ALA A 20 15.99 6.60 7.16
CA ALA A 20 15.80 6.68 5.71
C ALA A 20 14.31 6.85 5.38
N ASP A 21 14.00 7.74 4.43
CA ASP A 21 12.64 7.85 3.90
C ASP A 21 12.36 6.67 2.94
N PRO A 22 11.36 5.83 3.20
CA PRO A 22 11.08 4.66 2.38
C PRO A 22 10.30 4.98 1.08
N VAL A 23 10.51 6.14 0.50
CA VAL A 23 10.02 6.45 -0.85
C VAL A 23 10.92 5.78 -1.87
N LEU A 24 10.34 4.91 -2.69
CA LEU A 24 11.05 4.25 -3.78
C LEU A 24 11.12 5.17 -5.00
N GLY A 25 12.31 5.30 -5.56
CA GLY A 25 12.60 6.00 -6.81
C GLY A 25 13.13 5.04 -7.87
N VAL A 26 13.66 5.62 -8.95
CA VAL A 26 14.39 4.88 -9.98
C VAL A 26 15.81 4.64 -9.47
N ASP A 27 16.01 3.52 -8.81
CA ASP A 27 17.31 3.12 -8.26
C ASP A 27 17.41 1.58 -8.22
N MET A 28 18.63 1.07 -8.20
CA MET A 28 18.94 -0.35 -8.11
C MET A 28 19.51 -0.69 -6.71
N SER A 29 18.88 -0.18 -5.67
CA SER A 29 19.30 -0.33 -4.27
C SER A 29 18.50 -1.40 -3.51
N SER A 30 17.84 -2.33 -4.22
CA SER A 30 17.12 -3.43 -3.59
C SER A 30 18.06 -4.37 -2.84
N THR A 31 17.61 -4.87 -1.68
CA THR A 31 18.35 -5.83 -0.84
C THR A 31 18.02 -7.28 -1.15
N GLY A 32 17.07 -7.50 -2.03
CA GLY A 32 16.64 -8.81 -2.52
C GLY A 32 15.55 -8.65 -3.57
N GLU A 33 15.25 -9.73 -4.27
CA GLU A 33 14.25 -9.78 -5.32
C GLU A 33 13.55 -11.14 -5.32
N VAL A 34 12.26 -11.15 -5.64
CA VAL A 34 11.47 -12.36 -5.82
C VAL A 34 10.81 -12.32 -7.19
N GLY A 35 10.90 -13.43 -7.92
CA GLY A 35 10.12 -13.66 -9.14
C GLY A 35 9.01 -14.67 -8.85
N CYS A 36 7.77 -14.33 -9.17
CA CYS A 36 6.62 -15.22 -9.09
C CYS A 36 5.96 -15.35 -10.44
N ILE A 37 5.43 -16.54 -10.71
CA ILE A 37 4.67 -16.85 -11.93
C ILE A 37 3.25 -17.18 -11.49
N GLY A 38 2.26 -16.71 -12.26
CA GLY A 38 0.84 -17.00 -12.05
C GLY A 38 0.13 -17.22 -13.38
N ASP A 39 -1.07 -17.78 -13.32
CA ASP A 39 -1.92 -17.97 -14.51
C ASP A 39 -2.47 -16.62 -14.99
N ASP A 40 -2.60 -15.64 -14.09
CA ASP A 40 -2.93 -14.27 -14.42
C ASP A 40 -2.07 -13.25 -13.64
N PHE A 41 -2.27 -11.97 -13.97
CA PHE A 41 -1.52 -10.88 -13.36
C PHE A 41 -1.77 -10.74 -11.86
N ASN A 42 -3.01 -10.94 -11.40
CA ASN A 42 -3.37 -10.78 -9.99
C ASN A 42 -2.72 -11.86 -9.14
N GLU A 43 -2.73 -13.10 -9.60
CA GLU A 43 -2.06 -14.23 -8.93
C GLU A 43 -0.55 -13.99 -8.83
N ALA A 44 0.09 -13.67 -9.95
CA ALA A 44 1.54 -13.43 -9.97
C ALA A 44 1.94 -12.23 -9.10
N LEU A 45 1.18 -11.13 -9.15
CA LEU A 45 1.43 -9.94 -8.34
C LEU A 45 1.22 -10.23 -6.85
N LEU A 46 0.12 -10.87 -6.48
CA LEU A 46 -0.22 -11.16 -5.10
C LEU A 46 0.84 -12.07 -4.47
N SER A 47 1.23 -13.13 -5.17
CA SER A 47 2.31 -14.03 -4.77
C SER A 47 3.63 -13.29 -4.56
N ALA A 48 4.01 -12.42 -5.49
CA ALA A 48 5.24 -11.64 -5.40
C ALA A 48 5.21 -10.64 -4.24
N MET A 49 4.09 -9.94 -4.03
CA MET A 49 3.93 -8.96 -2.94
C MET A 49 3.98 -9.65 -1.56
N ILE A 50 3.32 -10.78 -1.40
CA ILE A 50 3.38 -11.57 -0.16
C ILE A 50 4.80 -12.07 0.09
N ALA A 51 5.48 -12.57 -0.93
CA ALA A 51 6.83 -13.11 -0.80
C ALA A 51 7.87 -12.07 -0.37
N VAL A 52 7.66 -10.78 -0.68
CA VAL A 52 8.52 -9.68 -0.18
C VAL A 52 7.99 -9.05 1.12
N GLY A 53 7.01 -9.67 1.79
CA GLY A 53 6.56 -9.30 3.13
C GLY A 53 5.37 -8.32 3.19
N ASN A 54 4.69 -8.06 2.06
CA ASN A 54 3.46 -7.27 2.08
C ASN A 54 2.27 -8.16 2.45
N ASN A 55 1.92 -8.17 3.73
CA ASN A 55 0.74 -8.89 4.20
C ASN A 55 -0.54 -8.23 3.69
N ILE A 56 -1.54 -9.06 3.38
CA ILE A 56 -2.87 -8.56 3.00
C ILE A 56 -3.57 -8.04 4.25
N PRO A 57 -4.13 -6.81 4.21
CA PRO A 57 -4.88 -6.26 5.32
C PRO A 57 -6.18 -7.06 5.51
N LYS A 58 -6.68 -7.10 6.76
CA LYS A 58 -7.95 -7.74 7.09
C LYS A 58 -9.09 -6.76 7.25
N LYS A 59 -8.77 -5.52 7.68
CA LYS A 59 -9.81 -4.57 8.08
C LYS A 59 -9.49 -3.11 7.81
N ASN A 60 -8.32 -2.62 8.18
CA ASN A 60 -8.03 -1.20 8.28
C ASN A 60 -6.90 -0.76 7.34
N VAL A 61 -7.20 0.17 6.44
CA VAL A 61 -6.26 0.69 5.46
C VAL A 61 -6.14 2.21 5.64
N LEU A 62 -4.90 2.70 5.74
CA LEU A 62 -4.62 4.13 5.69
C LEU A 62 -4.30 4.54 4.25
N VAL A 63 -5.02 5.53 3.72
CA VAL A 63 -4.77 6.12 2.40
C VAL A 63 -4.47 7.61 2.55
N SER A 64 -3.29 8.02 2.13
CA SER A 64 -2.88 9.42 2.10
C SER A 64 -2.26 9.75 0.75
N SER A 65 -2.95 10.57 -0.02
CA SER A 65 -2.49 10.99 -1.35
C SER A 65 -2.60 12.50 -1.50
N GLY A 66 -1.51 13.14 -1.84
CA GLY A 66 -1.45 14.59 -1.98
C GLY A 66 -1.89 15.10 -3.35
N ALA A 67 -1.42 14.48 -4.44
CA ALA A 67 -1.69 14.92 -5.80
C ALA A 67 -3.10 14.56 -6.26
N ALA A 68 -3.78 15.49 -6.94
CA ALA A 68 -5.12 15.25 -7.48
C ALA A 68 -5.17 14.03 -8.41
N LYS A 69 -4.20 13.90 -9.31
CA LYS A 69 -4.08 12.75 -10.22
C LYS A 69 -4.02 11.43 -9.47
N SER A 70 -3.13 11.33 -8.45
CA SER A 70 -2.99 10.11 -7.67
C SER A 70 -4.24 9.77 -6.85
N LYS A 71 -5.02 10.78 -6.44
CA LYS A 71 -6.32 10.56 -5.79
C LYS A 71 -7.33 9.93 -6.75
N VAL A 72 -7.35 10.39 -8.01
CA VAL A 72 -8.21 9.80 -9.06
C VAL A 72 -7.81 8.36 -9.34
N ASP A 73 -6.51 8.08 -9.46
CA ASP A 73 -5.98 6.71 -9.67
C ASP A 73 -6.35 5.74 -8.52
N LEU A 74 -6.62 6.27 -7.31
CA LEU A 74 -6.99 5.49 -6.14
C LEU A 74 -8.52 5.38 -5.91
N LEU A 75 -9.37 6.02 -6.72
CA LEU A 75 -10.83 5.96 -6.52
C LEU A 75 -11.37 4.54 -6.62
N GLU A 76 -11.09 3.87 -7.72
CA GLU A 76 -11.60 2.51 -7.93
C GLU A 76 -11.05 1.50 -6.92
N PRO A 77 -9.74 1.47 -6.61
CA PRO A 77 -9.22 0.65 -5.53
C PRO A 77 -9.88 0.92 -4.17
N CYS A 78 -10.11 2.19 -3.82
CA CYS A 78 -10.79 2.53 -2.58
C CYS A 78 -12.27 2.10 -2.59
N ARG A 79 -12.93 2.14 -3.74
CA ARG A 79 -14.28 1.60 -3.89
C ARG A 79 -14.32 0.09 -3.64
N LEU A 80 -13.38 -0.65 -4.24
CA LEU A 80 -13.25 -2.09 -4.00
C LEU A 80 -12.99 -2.41 -2.51
N LEU A 81 -12.14 -1.65 -1.83
CA LEU A 81 -11.93 -1.79 -0.39
C LEU A 81 -13.24 -1.59 0.39
N ASN A 82 -13.98 -0.53 0.06
CA ASN A 82 -15.24 -0.20 0.71
C ASN A 82 -16.29 -1.31 0.51
N ASP A 83 -16.43 -1.81 -0.71
CA ASP A 83 -17.37 -2.88 -1.07
C ASP A 83 -17.03 -4.21 -0.39
N LYS A 84 -15.75 -4.44 -0.09
CA LYS A 84 -15.27 -5.60 0.68
C LYS A 84 -15.35 -5.39 2.21
N GLY A 85 -15.82 -4.24 2.68
CA GLY A 85 -16.02 -3.94 4.09
C GLY A 85 -14.76 -3.49 4.84
N TYR A 86 -13.70 -3.10 4.12
CA TYR A 86 -12.53 -2.49 4.74
C TYR A 86 -12.87 -1.09 5.27
N LYS A 87 -12.28 -0.71 6.39
CA LYS A 87 -12.32 0.65 6.92
C LYS A 87 -11.18 1.45 6.33
N ILE A 88 -11.53 2.51 5.62
CA ILE A 88 -10.56 3.42 5.03
C ILE A 88 -10.38 4.62 5.93
N TYR A 89 -9.14 4.87 6.31
CA TYR A 89 -8.71 6.08 7.00
C TYR A 89 -7.91 6.94 6.02
N GLY A 90 -8.07 8.25 6.09
CA GLY A 90 -7.35 9.15 5.21
C GLY A 90 -7.01 10.47 5.88
N THR A 91 -5.90 11.09 5.47
CA THR A 91 -5.68 12.49 5.83
C THR A 91 -6.83 13.36 5.33
N ALA A 92 -7.12 14.48 6.00
CA ALA A 92 -8.33 15.28 5.79
C ALA A 92 -8.67 15.53 4.31
N GLY A 93 -7.68 15.91 3.49
CA GLY A 93 -7.88 16.15 2.06
C GLY A 93 -8.15 14.88 1.24
N THR A 94 -7.64 13.72 1.67
CA THR A 94 -7.90 12.44 1.01
C THR A 94 -9.27 11.91 1.42
N ALA A 95 -9.59 11.90 2.71
CA ALA A 95 -10.88 11.46 3.21
C ALA A 95 -12.02 12.30 2.63
N LYS A 96 -11.87 13.62 2.59
CA LYS A 96 -12.84 14.51 1.96
C LYS A 96 -13.09 14.14 0.49
N PHE A 97 -12.01 13.94 -0.29
CA PHE A 97 -12.11 13.58 -1.70
C PHE A 97 -12.82 12.24 -1.91
N LEU A 98 -12.50 11.22 -1.09
CA LEU A 98 -13.14 9.91 -1.17
C LEU A 98 -14.63 9.99 -0.85
N ASN A 99 -14.99 10.69 0.25
CA ASN A 99 -16.39 10.88 0.65
C ASN A 99 -17.21 11.67 -0.39
N GLU A 100 -16.64 12.69 -1.03
CA GLU A 100 -17.28 13.42 -2.13
C GLU A 100 -17.52 12.53 -3.36
N ASN A 101 -16.80 11.42 -3.50
CA ASN A 101 -16.97 10.41 -4.56
C ASN A 101 -17.75 9.16 -4.09
N GLY A 102 -18.45 9.24 -2.95
CA GLY A 102 -19.31 8.17 -2.44
C GLY A 102 -18.56 6.98 -1.84
N ILE A 103 -17.31 7.17 -1.43
CA ILE A 103 -16.47 6.15 -0.79
C ILE A 103 -16.30 6.54 0.67
N GLU A 104 -16.77 5.71 1.60
CA GLU A 104 -16.70 6.00 3.03
C GLU A 104 -15.25 5.99 3.52
N ALA A 105 -14.78 7.12 4.05
CA ALA A 105 -13.46 7.27 4.60
C ALA A 105 -13.46 8.15 5.85
N THR A 106 -12.79 7.70 6.89
CA THR A 106 -12.63 8.42 8.16
C THR A 106 -11.41 9.34 8.09
N ALA A 107 -11.61 10.63 8.35
CA ALA A 107 -10.49 11.57 8.40
C ALA A 107 -9.65 11.37 9.67
N VAL A 108 -8.32 11.41 9.51
CA VAL A 108 -7.34 11.35 10.60
C VAL A 108 -6.49 12.62 10.63
N CYS A 109 -6.07 13.00 11.83
CA CYS A 109 -5.18 14.14 12.04
C CYS A 109 -3.75 13.82 11.62
N TRP A 110 -3.06 14.81 11.06
CA TRP A 110 -1.64 14.70 10.73
C TRP A 110 -0.78 14.51 11.99
N PRO A 111 0.49 14.03 11.85
CA PRO A 111 1.40 13.88 13.00
C PRO A 111 1.66 15.15 13.81
N ASP A 112 1.48 16.35 13.22
CA ASP A 112 1.68 17.66 13.83
C ASP A 112 0.36 18.30 14.30
N GLU A 113 -0.77 17.63 14.15
CA GLU A 113 -2.08 18.11 14.57
C GLU A 113 -2.51 17.40 15.87
N GLN A 114 -3.28 18.14 16.69
CA GLN A 114 -3.93 17.57 17.88
C GLN A 114 -5.37 17.17 17.54
N GLY A 115 -5.82 16.04 18.04
CA GLY A 115 -7.17 15.54 17.84
C GLY A 115 -7.31 14.07 18.24
N ASP A 116 -8.54 13.61 18.39
CA ASP A 116 -8.86 12.26 18.89
C ASP A 116 -8.38 11.13 17.97
N LEU A 117 -8.22 11.41 16.68
CA LEU A 117 -7.73 10.44 15.69
C LEU A 117 -6.36 10.87 15.14
N ASN A 118 -5.39 11.10 16.02
CA ASN A 118 -4.02 11.37 15.58
C ASN A 118 -3.42 10.11 14.97
N ILE A 119 -2.85 10.27 13.79
CA ILE A 119 -2.32 9.16 12.99
C ILE A 119 -1.17 8.42 13.71
N MET A 120 -0.36 9.12 14.51
CA MET A 120 0.75 8.49 15.25
C MET A 120 0.27 7.63 16.41
N ASP A 121 -0.80 8.06 17.11
CA ASP A 121 -1.45 7.28 18.15
C ASP A 121 -2.09 6.02 17.55
N MET A 122 -2.68 6.14 16.36
CA MET A 122 -3.26 5.00 15.65
C MET A 122 -2.19 3.99 15.21
N PHE A 123 -0.99 4.44 14.81
CA PHE A 123 0.16 3.54 14.57
C PHE A 123 0.58 2.82 15.84
N SER A 124 0.71 3.54 16.95
CA SER A 124 1.10 2.98 18.25
C SER A 124 0.08 1.95 18.77
N ASN A 125 -1.19 2.12 18.44
CA ASN A 125 -2.27 1.20 18.78
C ASN A 125 -2.49 0.09 17.71
N HIS A 126 -1.59 -0.05 16.74
CA HIS A 126 -1.67 -1.05 15.67
C HIS A 126 -3.00 -1.07 14.91
N VAL A 127 -3.61 0.09 14.69
CA VAL A 127 -4.89 0.19 13.99
C VAL A 127 -4.76 -0.14 12.52
N PHE A 128 -3.67 0.29 11.87
CA PHE A 128 -3.48 0.12 10.43
C PHE A 128 -2.81 -1.20 10.08
N GLU A 129 -3.24 -1.81 8.97
CA GLU A 129 -2.72 -3.07 8.45
C GLU A 129 -2.11 -2.91 7.04
N LEU A 130 -2.42 -1.83 6.35
CA LEU A 130 -1.81 -1.39 5.10
C LEU A 130 -1.75 0.14 5.08
N VAL A 131 -0.66 0.68 4.62
CA VAL A 131 -0.47 2.12 4.42
C VAL A 131 -0.18 2.41 2.96
N VAL A 132 -1.04 3.19 2.34
CA VAL A 132 -0.82 3.81 1.03
C VAL A 132 -0.52 5.28 1.26
N ASN A 133 0.73 5.68 1.08
CA ASN A 133 1.14 7.09 1.24
C ASN A 133 1.86 7.57 -0.02
N ILE A 134 1.13 8.33 -0.84
CA ILE A 134 1.66 8.87 -2.10
C ILE A 134 2.11 10.31 -1.88
N PRO A 135 3.43 10.59 -1.93
CA PRO A 135 3.95 11.94 -1.74
C PRO A 135 3.39 12.93 -2.77
N LYS A 136 3.11 14.16 -2.32
CA LYS A 136 2.54 15.20 -3.17
C LYS A 136 3.62 15.99 -3.89
N ASP A 137 4.53 16.53 -3.10
CA ASP A 137 5.54 17.49 -3.52
C ASP A 137 6.70 17.51 -2.51
N HIS A 138 7.62 18.44 -2.70
CA HIS A 138 8.75 18.67 -1.78
C HIS A 138 8.48 19.76 -0.75
N SER A 139 7.22 20.07 -0.43
CA SER A 139 6.91 21.04 0.63
C SER A 139 7.44 20.58 1.98
N LYS A 140 7.81 21.52 2.84
CA LYS A 140 8.36 21.21 4.18
C LYS A 140 7.40 20.34 5.01
N ARG A 141 6.09 20.56 4.90
CA ARG A 141 5.08 19.77 5.61
C ARG A 141 5.02 18.33 5.09
N GLU A 142 5.03 18.14 3.79
CA GLU A 142 5.03 16.81 3.16
C GLU A 142 6.31 16.04 3.46
N LEU A 143 7.47 16.71 3.36
CA LEU A 143 8.76 16.11 3.71
C LEU A 143 8.85 15.71 5.19
N THR A 144 8.14 16.43 6.08
CA THR A 144 8.16 16.14 7.52
C THR A 144 7.09 15.15 7.93
N ASN A 145 5.82 15.42 7.63
CA ASN A 145 4.68 14.63 8.11
C ASN A 145 4.46 13.38 7.25
N GLY A 146 4.58 13.50 5.93
CA GLY A 146 4.57 12.35 5.03
C GLY A 146 5.68 11.37 5.38
N TYR A 147 6.91 11.87 5.63
CA TYR A 147 8.02 11.06 6.12
C TYR A 147 7.69 10.35 7.44
N LYS A 148 7.11 11.04 8.44
CA LYS A 148 6.75 10.43 9.73
C LYS A 148 5.76 9.28 9.53
N ILE A 149 4.76 9.45 8.66
CA ILE A 149 3.77 8.41 8.34
C ILE A 149 4.47 7.19 7.72
N ARG A 150 5.29 7.41 6.69
CA ARG A 150 6.02 6.34 6.01
C ARG A 150 6.99 5.63 6.94
N ARG A 151 7.72 6.40 7.76
CA ARG A 151 8.65 5.83 8.73
C ARG A 151 7.90 5.01 9.80
N ALA A 152 6.78 5.51 10.32
CA ALA A 152 5.96 4.79 11.28
C ALA A 152 5.44 3.44 10.69
N ALA A 153 5.03 3.42 9.44
CA ALA A 153 4.64 2.17 8.79
C ALA A 153 5.77 1.12 8.82
N ILE A 154 6.99 1.52 8.46
CA ILE A 154 8.16 0.62 8.51
C ILE A 154 8.50 0.20 9.95
N ASP A 155 8.51 1.15 10.90
CA ASP A 155 8.89 0.89 12.29
C ASP A 155 7.88 -0.03 13.00
N HIS A 156 6.62 0.01 12.60
CA HIS A 156 5.56 -0.89 13.08
C HIS A 156 5.37 -2.15 12.21
N ASN A 157 6.26 -2.38 11.23
CA ASN A 157 6.20 -3.52 10.30
C ASN A 157 4.86 -3.65 9.57
N ILE A 158 4.30 -2.50 9.15
CA ILE A 158 3.07 -2.42 8.36
C ILE A 158 3.45 -2.24 6.89
N PRO A 159 2.87 -3.02 5.96
CA PRO A 159 3.08 -2.84 4.53
C PRO A 159 2.87 -1.40 4.10
N LEU A 160 3.83 -0.85 3.36
CA LEU A 160 3.82 0.52 2.86
C LEU A 160 3.93 0.54 1.34
N ILE A 161 2.99 1.22 0.69
CA ILE A 161 3.04 1.46 -0.75
C ILE A 161 3.05 2.96 -1.02
N THR A 162 4.06 3.42 -1.75
CA THR A 162 4.28 4.84 -2.06
C THR A 162 4.02 5.20 -3.53
N ASN A 163 3.52 4.25 -4.32
CA ASN A 163 3.17 4.43 -5.73
C ASN A 163 1.69 4.10 -5.96
N ALA A 164 0.94 5.02 -6.61
CA ALA A 164 -0.50 4.88 -6.78
C ALA A 164 -0.87 3.68 -7.69
N ARG A 165 -0.10 3.43 -8.75
CA ARG A 165 -0.37 2.30 -9.67
C ARG A 165 -0.14 0.96 -8.99
N LEU A 166 0.95 0.84 -8.21
CA LEU A 166 1.20 -0.38 -7.44
C LEU A 166 0.13 -0.59 -6.36
N ALA A 167 -0.31 0.49 -5.68
CA ALA A 167 -1.39 0.41 -4.70
C ALA A 167 -2.70 -0.05 -5.35
N SER A 168 -3.04 0.52 -6.51
CA SER A 168 -4.22 0.10 -7.28
C SER A 168 -4.18 -1.38 -7.63
N ALA A 169 -3.09 -1.82 -8.26
CA ALA A 169 -2.93 -3.21 -8.68
C ALA A 169 -2.94 -4.20 -7.50
N PHE A 170 -2.28 -3.86 -6.39
CA PHE A 170 -2.24 -4.72 -5.21
C PHE A 170 -3.60 -4.81 -4.52
N ILE A 171 -4.31 -3.69 -4.38
CA ILE A 171 -5.66 -3.67 -3.81
C ILE A 171 -6.63 -4.47 -4.69
N GLU A 172 -6.58 -4.28 -6.00
CA GLU A 172 -7.39 -5.04 -6.95
C GLU A 172 -7.11 -6.55 -6.82
N ALA A 173 -5.84 -6.95 -6.77
CA ALA A 173 -5.46 -8.34 -6.66
C ALA A 173 -6.04 -9.00 -5.40
N PHE A 174 -5.85 -8.43 -4.20
CA PHE A 174 -6.37 -9.05 -2.97
C PHE A 174 -7.88 -8.84 -2.75
N CYS A 175 -8.52 -7.91 -3.46
CA CYS A 175 -9.97 -7.77 -3.43
C CYS A 175 -10.69 -8.71 -4.40
N THR A 176 -10.00 -9.20 -5.43
CA THR A 176 -10.59 -10.09 -6.45
C THR A 176 -10.22 -11.55 -6.25
N MET A 177 -9.07 -11.85 -5.66
CA MET A 177 -8.56 -13.19 -5.42
C MET A 177 -8.35 -13.44 -3.92
N ASP A 178 -8.72 -14.61 -3.43
CA ASP A 178 -8.35 -15.05 -2.08
C ASP A 178 -6.97 -15.72 -2.11
N VAL A 179 -6.14 -15.48 -1.10
CA VAL A 179 -4.79 -16.11 -0.98
C VAL A 179 -4.84 -17.63 -1.06
N LYS A 180 -5.90 -18.24 -0.53
CA LYS A 180 -6.10 -19.70 -0.60
C LYS A 180 -6.31 -20.24 -2.02
N ASP A 181 -6.68 -19.37 -2.96
CA ASP A 181 -6.89 -19.73 -4.36
C ASP A 181 -5.59 -19.68 -5.18
N ILE A 182 -4.51 -19.11 -4.62
CA ILE A 182 -3.18 -19.12 -5.22
C ILE A 182 -2.70 -20.58 -5.33
N GLN A 183 -2.39 -21.00 -6.53
CA GLN A 183 -1.95 -22.37 -6.79
C GLN A 183 -0.44 -22.51 -6.57
N ILE A 184 -0.07 -23.53 -5.82
CA ILE A 184 1.33 -23.95 -5.72
C ILE A 184 1.57 -24.95 -6.86
N LYS A 185 2.39 -24.53 -7.83
CA LYS A 185 2.76 -25.31 -9.01
C LYS A 185 4.21 -25.70 -8.99
N ASP A 186 4.52 -26.88 -9.51
CA ASP A 186 5.88 -27.30 -9.80
C ASP A 186 6.41 -26.55 -11.03
N TRP A 187 7.73 -26.34 -11.10
CA TRP A 187 8.37 -25.72 -12.26
C TRP A 187 8.04 -26.44 -13.58
N GLN A 188 7.75 -27.73 -13.51
CA GLN A 188 7.38 -28.52 -14.68
C GLN A 188 5.97 -28.26 -15.19
N ASP A 189 5.13 -27.64 -14.37
CA ASP A 189 3.75 -27.27 -14.75
C ASP A 189 3.70 -26.04 -15.66
N TYR A 190 4.81 -25.30 -15.75
CA TYR A 190 4.99 -24.10 -16.58
C TYR A 190 5.68 -24.42 -17.94
N LYS A 191 5.20 -25.45 -18.63
CA LYS A 191 5.76 -25.87 -19.94
C LYS A 191 5.05 -25.25 -21.11
#